data_9db83427e5aed110ad3285b8e29c6731
#
_entry.id   9db83427e5aed110ad3285b8e29c6731
#
_cell.length_a   1.000
_cell.length_b   1.000
_cell.length_c   1.000
_cell.angle_alpha   90.00
_cell.angle_beta   90.00
_cell.angle_gamma   90.00
#
_symmetry.space_group_name_H-M   'P 1'
#
loop_
_entity.id
_entity.type
_entity.pdbx_description
1 polymer ?
#
loop_
_entity_poly.entity_id
_entity_poly.type
_entity_poly.pdbx_seq_one_letter_code
_entity_poly.pdbx_strand_id
1 'polypeptide(L)'
;VRTESDELTYCLHVMVRYEIEKQLIGGTLRAEEVPAEWARLYREYLGVEVPNDREGCLQDSHWSGGSFGYFPSYALGNAYGAQMLRRMEQAFDVFGQVAKGDLSGVTGWLREHVHQYGQLLEPADVVRNACGTLDPQVYLDYLTRKYTELYAL
;
A
#
# COMPACT_ATOMS: atom_id res chain seq x y z
N VAL A 1 -8.93 8.35 8.63
CA VAL A 1 -8.97 8.39 7.16
C VAL A 1 -7.70 7.77 6.57
N ARG A 2 -7.76 7.27 5.33
CA ARG A 2 -6.63 6.53 4.69
C ARG A 2 -5.31 7.30 4.69
N THR A 3 -5.33 8.57 4.37
CA THR A 3 -4.12 9.41 4.29
C THR A 3 -3.42 9.61 5.64
N GLU A 4 -4.12 9.38 6.74
CA GLU A 4 -3.60 9.52 8.10
C GLU A 4 -3.39 8.16 8.79
N SER A 5 -3.63 7.06 8.05
CA SER A 5 -3.44 5.71 8.60
C SER A 5 -1.96 5.35 8.70
N ASP A 6 -1.65 4.50 9.65
CA ASP A 6 -0.31 3.94 9.80
C ASP A 6 0.00 2.86 8.76
N GLU A 7 1.25 2.43 8.71
CA GLU A 7 1.71 1.43 7.76
C GLU A 7 1.02 0.07 7.95
N LEU A 8 0.67 -0.30 9.19
CA LEU A 8 0.02 -1.57 9.49
C LEU A 8 -1.40 -1.64 8.91
N THR A 9 -2.17 -0.57 9.05
CA THR A 9 -3.58 -0.52 8.68
C THR A 9 -3.81 0.02 7.26
N TYR A 10 -2.82 0.65 6.64
CA TYR A 10 -2.97 1.31 5.34
C TYR A 10 -3.56 0.40 4.25
N CYS A 11 -3.05 -0.81 4.12
CA CYS A 11 -3.55 -1.75 3.11
C CYS A 11 -4.99 -2.18 3.37
N LEU A 12 -5.44 -2.25 4.62
CA LEU A 12 -6.85 -2.53 4.95
C LEU A 12 -7.77 -1.43 4.43
N HIS A 13 -7.35 -0.18 4.53
CA HIS A 13 -8.07 0.94 3.91
C HIS A 13 -8.17 0.81 2.39
N VAL A 14 -7.12 0.32 1.72
CA VAL A 14 -7.14 0.06 0.27
C VAL A 14 -8.08 -1.12 -0.05
N MET A 15 -8.04 -2.18 0.74
CA MET A 15 -8.92 -3.35 0.56
C MET A 15 -10.40 -3.00 0.65
N VAL A 16 -10.82 -2.14 1.58
CA VAL A 16 -12.21 -1.65 1.66
C VAL A 16 -12.64 -1.07 0.31
N ARG A 17 -11.82 -0.22 -0.30
CA ARG A 17 -12.12 0.42 -1.59
C ARG A 17 -12.16 -0.58 -2.73
N TYR A 18 -11.24 -1.51 -2.73
CA TYR A 18 -11.20 -2.57 -3.72
C TYR A 18 -12.45 -3.47 -3.68
N GLU A 19 -12.90 -3.86 -2.50
CA GLU A 19 -14.12 -4.66 -2.35
C GLU A 19 -15.36 -3.91 -2.83
N ILE A 20 -15.46 -2.60 -2.56
CA ILE A 20 -16.56 -1.76 -3.05
C ILE A 20 -16.47 -1.60 -4.58
N GLU A 21 -15.29 -1.33 -5.13
CA GLU A 21 -15.12 -1.21 -6.59
C GLU A 21 -15.54 -2.49 -7.32
N LYS A 22 -15.17 -3.66 -6.81
CA LYS A 22 -15.61 -4.93 -7.40
C LYS A 22 -17.13 -5.03 -7.46
N GLN A 23 -17.82 -4.64 -6.39
CA GLN A 23 -19.28 -4.70 -6.31
C GLN A 23 -19.94 -3.67 -7.23
N LEU A 24 -19.41 -2.44 -7.29
CA LEU A 24 -19.92 -1.38 -8.17
C LEU A 24 -19.78 -1.77 -9.65
N ILE A 25 -18.60 -2.21 -10.06
CA ILE A 25 -18.32 -2.60 -11.46
C ILE A 25 -19.06 -3.90 -11.81
N GLY A 26 -19.19 -4.81 -10.85
CA GLY A 26 -19.96 -6.05 -11.01
C GLY A 26 -21.49 -5.86 -11.01
N GLY A 27 -21.97 -4.65 -10.70
CA GLY A 27 -23.39 -4.31 -10.67
C GLY A 27 -24.16 -4.94 -9.49
N THR A 28 -23.45 -5.37 -8.46
CA THR A 28 -24.06 -5.96 -7.24
C THR A 28 -24.25 -4.97 -6.10
N LEU A 29 -23.69 -3.76 -6.23
CA LEU A 29 -23.85 -2.65 -5.31
C LEU A 29 -24.25 -1.41 -6.10
N ARG A 30 -25.29 -0.70 -5.66
CA ARG A 30 -25.71 0.57 -6.24
C ARG A 30 -25.00 1.73 -5.53
N ALA A 31 -24.88 2.87 -6.19
CA ALA A 31 -24.16 4.02 -5.66
C ALA A 31 -24.70 4.51 -4.32
N GLU A 32 -26.03 4.51 -4.16
CA GLU A 32 -26.70 4.91 -2.93
C GLU A 32 -26.49 3.96 -1.74
N GLU A 33 -26.03 2.74 -1.99
CA GLU A 33 -25.72 1.72 -0.98
C GLU A 33 -24.27 1.79 -0.50
N VAL A 34 -23.40 2.52 -1.21
CA VAL A 34 -21.96 2.63 -0.90
C VAL A 34 -21.69 3.09 0.54
N PRO A 35 -22.39 4.10 1.11
CA PRO A 35 -22.14 4.52 2.49
C PRO A 35 -22.32 3.39 3.51
N ALA A 36 -23.37 2.59 3.36
CA ALA A 36 -23.67 1.48 4.27
C ALA A 36 -22.64 0.36 4.14
N GLU A 37 -22.25 -0.02 2.92
CA GLU A 37 -21.23 -1.04 2.65
C GLU A 37 -19.85 -0.58 3.13
N TRP A 38 -19.51 0.70 2.93
CA TRP A 38 -18.30 1.30 3.47
C TRP A 38 -18.22 1.17 4.99
N ALA A 39 -19.28 1.58 5.71
CA ALA A 39 -19.33 1.46 7.16
C ALA A 39 -19.20 0.01 7.63
N ARG A 40 -19.84 -0.94 6.92
CA ARG A 40 -19.75 -2.37 7.21
C ARG A 40 -18.29 -2.88 7.09
N LEU A 41 -17.62 -2.57 5.98
CA LEU A 41 -16.23 -3.00 5.73
C LEU A 41 -15.24 -2.33 6.69
N TYR A 42 -15.45 -1.05 7.06
CA TYR A 42 -14.61 -0.39 8.05
C TYR A 42 -14.69 -1.05 9.42
N ARG A 43 -15.89 -1.45 9.83
CA ARG A 43 -16.06 -2.20 11.08
C ARG A 43 -15.40 -3.57 11.01
N GLU A 44 -15.57 -4.26 9.88
CA GLU A 44 -15.02 -5.61 9.70
C GLU A 44 -13.49 -5.63 9.63
N TYR A 45 -12.87 -4.72 8.85
CA TYR A 45 -11.43 -4.76 8.59
C TYR A 45 -10.61 -3.93 9.58
N LEU A 46 -11.18 -2.86 10.09
CA LEU A 46 -10.47 -1.87 10.91
C LEU A 46 -10.99 -1.76 12.34
N GLY A 47 -12.16 -2.35 12.64
CA GLY A 47 -12.81 -2.22 13.94
C GLY A 47 -13.28 -0.79 14.24
N VAL A 48 -13.50 0.05 13.23
CA VAL A 48 -13.77 1.48 13.36
C VAL A 48 -15.19 1.80 12.89
N GLU A 49 -15.92 2.58 13.68
CA GLU A 49 -17.21 3.14 13.27
C GLU A 49 -17.00 4.39 12.41
N VAL A 50 -17.78 4.51 11.34
CA VAL A 50 -17.75 5.66 10.43
C VAL A 50 -18.83 6.65 10.85
N PRO A 51 -18.47 7.87 11.28
CA PRO A 51 -19.43 8.80 11.86
C PRO A 51 -20.36 9.46 10.84
N ASN A 52 -19.90 9.63 9.61
CA ASN A 52 -20.64 10.26 8.51
C ASN A 52 -19.94 10.00 7.17
N ASP A 53 -20.60 10.33 6.05
CA ASP A 53 -20.08 10.06 4.70
C ASP A 53 -18.85 10.90 4.35
N ARG A 54 -18.71 12.09 4.93
CA ARG A 54 -17.53 12.95 4.72
C ARG A 54 -16.26 12.30 5.25
N GLU A 55 -16.35 11.63 6.39
CA GLU A 55 -15.28 10.86 7.01
C GLU A 55 -15.31 9.38 6.58
N GLY A 56 -16.26 9.03 5.74
CA GLY A 56 -16.48 7.72 5.15
C GLY A 56 -16.15 7.68 3.66
N CYS A 57 -17.12 7.30 2.85
CA CYS A 57 -16.95 7.05 1.41
C CYS A 57 -16.59 8.29 0.58
N LEU A 58 -16.76 9.49 1.10
CA LEU A 58 -16.42 10.76 0.44
C LEU A 58 -15.01 11.27 0.80
N GLN A 59 -14.17 10.48 1.49
CA GLN A 59 -12.81 10.87 1.83
C GLN A 59 -11.91 11.09 0.61
N ASP A 60 -12.10 10.28 -0.42
CA ASP A 60 -11.26 10.27 -1.61
C ASP A 60 -12.02 10.84 -2.80
N SER A 61 -11.30 11.54 -3.67
CA SER A 61 -11.84 12.10 -4.92
C SER A 61 -11.75 11.15 -6.13
N HIS A 62 -11.24 9.95 -5.95
CA HIS A 62 -10.98 9.01 -7.03
C HIS A 62 -12.25 8.67 -7.82
N TRP A 63 -13.29 8.21 -7.15
CA TRP A 63 -14.54 7.82 -7.83
C TRP A 63 -15.28 8.99 -8.45
N SER A 64 -15.31 10.13 -7.78
CA SER A 64 -15.91 11.36 -8.35
C SER A 64 -15.14 11.88 -9.57
N GLY A 65 -13.84 11.58 -9.66
CA GLY A 65 -12.99 11.85 -10.83
C GLY A 65 -12.99 10.74 -11.88
N GLY A 66 -13.77 9.66 -11.69
CA GLY A 66 -13.84 8.53 -12.62
C GLY A 66 -12.68 7.54 -12.53
N SER A 67 -11.84 7.63 -11.49
CA SER A 67 -10.68 6.74 -11.30
C SER A 67 -11.09 5.46 -10.57
N PHE A 68 -11.59 4.50 -11.31
CA PHE A 68 -11.87 3.15 -10.81
C PHE A 68 -10.69 2.21 -11.09
N GLY A 69 -10.49 1.21 -10.22
CA GLY A 69 -9.39 0.24 -10.34
C GLY A 69 -8.02 0.78 -9.94
N TYR A 70 -7.92 2.00 -9.43
CA TYR A 70 -6.66 2.64 -9.10
C TYR A 70 -6.16 2.32 -7.67
N PHE A 71 -7.05 2.16 -6.71
CA PHE A 71 -6.69 1.94 -5.30
C PHE A 71 -5.71 0.78 -5.04
N PRO A 72 -5.79 -0.37 -5.74
CA PRO A 72 -4.82 -1.45 -5.55
C PRO A 72 -3.36 -1.04 -5.77
N SER A 73 -3.09 -0.03 -6.61
CA SER A 73 -1.74 0.47 -6.86
C SER A 73 -1.03 0.94 -5.61
N TYR A 74 -1.75 1.47 -4.62
CA TYR A 74 -1.18 1.90 -3.34
C TYR A 74 -0.68 0.72 -2.50
N ALA A 75 -1.46 -0.36 -2.43
CA ALA A 75 -1.05 -1.57 -1.70
C ALA A 75 0.10 -2.30 -2.41
N LEU A 76 0.07 -2.35 -3.75
CA LEU A 76 1.17 -2.90 -4.56
C LEU A 76 2.47 -2.13 -4.32
N GLY A 77 2.40 -0.79 -4.22
CA GLY A 77 3.56 0.04 -3.88
C GLY A 77 4.20 -0.34 -2.55
N ASN A 78 3.39 -0.62 -1.52
CA ASN A 78 3.88 -1.07 -0.22
C ASN A 78 4.54 -2.45 -0.31
N ALA A 79 3.93 -3.41 -1.01
CA ALA A 79 4.48 -4.74 -1.18
C ALA A 79 5.82 -4.71 -1.95
N TYR A 80 5.90 -3.94 -3.04
CA TYR A 80 7.15 -3.74 -3.77
C TYR A 80 8.21 -3.02 -2.93
N GLY A 81 7.80 -2.01 -2.15
CA GLY A 81 8.70 -1.30 -1.24
C GLY A 81 9.34 -2.24 -0.23
N ALA A 82 8.58 -3.14 0.36
CA ALA A 82 9.10 -4.15 1.29
C ALA A 82 10.08 -5.14 0.61
N GLN A 83 9.77 -5.56 -0.63
CA GLN A 83 10.70 -6.41 -1.39
C GLN A 83 12.01 -5.70 -1.75
N MET A 84 11.93 -4.43 -2.16
CA MET A 84 13.11 -3.61 -2.42
C MET A 84 13.93 -3.40 -1.15
N LEU A 85 13.27 -3.08 -0.03
CA LEU A 85 13.93 -2.94 1.27
C LEU A 85 14.68 -4.21 1.65
N ARG A 86 14.06 -5.37 1.52
CA ARG A 86 14.70 -6.67 1.77
C ARG A 86 15.96 -6.88 0.92
N ARG A 87 15.96 -6.43 -0.35
CA ARG A 87 17.15 -6.50 -1.21
C ARG A 87 18.23 -5.52 -0.79
N MET A 88 17.86 -4.32 -0.37
CA MET A 88 18.80 -3.33 0.16
C MET A 88 19.45 -3.83 1.45
N GLU A 89 18.67 -4.40 2.39
CA GLU A 89 19.18 -4.98 3.64
C GLU A 89 20.20 -6.10 3.41
N GLN A 90 20.12 -6.83 2.30
CA GLN A 90 21.11 -7.84 1.90
C GLN A 90 22.40 -7.22 1.35
N ALA A 91 22.35 -5.98 0.86
CA ALA A 91 23.48 -5.31 0.22
C ALA A 91 24.24 -4.38 1.17
N PHE A 92 23.56 -3.73 2.12
CA PHE A 92 24.16 -2.79 3.05
C PHE A 92 23.29 -2.58 4.30
N ASP A 93 23.86 -1.96 5.33
CA ASP A 93 23.16 -1.59 6.57
C ASP A 93 22.25 -0.39 6.35
N VAL A 94 21.01 -0.66 5.88
CA VAL A 94 20.02 0.38 5.55
C VAL A 94 19.68 1.23 6.79
N PHE A 95 19.28 0.57 7.87
CA PHE A 95 18.79 1.29 9.05
C PHE A 95 19.90 2.02 9.80
N GLY A 96 21.12 1.45 9.85
CA GLY A 96 22.26 2.11 10.45
C GLY A 96 22.72 3.36 9.67
N GLN A 97 22.58 3.36 8.33
CA GLN A 97 22.83 4.54 7.51
C GLN A 97 21.73 5.60 7.72
N VAL A 98 20.46 5.20 7.62
CA VAL A 98 19.31 6.11 7.80
C VAL A 98 19.31 6.75 9.20
N ALA A 99 19.65 6.01 10.24
CA ALA A 99 19.78 6.54 11.60
C ALA A 99 20.84 7.66 11.73
N LYS A 100 21.82 7.68 10.84
CA LYS A 100 22.86 8.74 10.76
C LYS A 100 22.47 9.87 9.80
N GLY A 101 21.28 9.83 9.20
CA GLY A 101 20.84 10.76 8.16
C GLY A 101 21.48 10.52 6.79
N ASP A 102 22.17 9.39 6.59
CA ASP A 102 22.78 9.03 5.32
C ASP A 102 21.81 8.20 4.47
N LEU A 103 21.31 8.81 3.41
CA LEU A 103 20.41 8.17 2.43
C LEU A 103 21.14 7.74 1.14
N SER A 104 22.47 7.90 1.08
CA SER A 104 23.24 7.66 -0.14
C SER A 104 23.13 6.20 -0.63
N GLY A 105 23.16 5.23 0.28
CA GLY A 105 22.97 3.82 -0.05
C GLY A 105 21.61 3.52 -0.67
N VAL A 106 20.54 4.01 -0.04
CA VAL A 106 19.16 3.84 -0.52
C VAL A 106 18.96 4.49 -1.88
N THR A 107 19.37 5.76 -2.03
CA THR A 107 19.20 6.49 -3.28
C THR A 107 20.09 5.93 -4.40
N GLY A 108 21.29 5.48 -4.08
CA GLY A 108 22.19 4.80 -5.00
C GLY A 108 21.59 3.49 -5.53
N TRP A 109 21.07 2.66 -4.64
CA TRP A 109 20.44 1.40 -5.00
C TRP A 109 19.18 1.63 -5.88
N LEU A 110 18.32 2.57 -5.49
CA LEU A 110 17.12 2.92 -6.29
C LEU A 110 17.51 3.47 -7.66
N ARG A 111 18.54 4.29 -7.75
CA ARG A 111 19.05 4.81 -9.03
C ARG A 111 19.50 3.69 -9.95
N GLU A 112 20.25 2.74 -9.42
CA GLU A 112 20.81 1.62 -10.20
C GLU A 112 19.74 0.61 -10.62
N HIS A 113 18.79 0.28 -9.73
CA HIS A 113 17.86 -0.83 -9.96
C HIS A 113 16.50 -0.40 -10.46
N VAL A 114 16.14 0.89 -10.32
CA VAL A 114 14.81 1.40 -10.68
C VAL A 114 14.89 2.65 -11.56
N HIS A 115 15.47 3.76 -11.06
CA HIS A 115 15.29 5.06 -11.67
C HIS A 115 15.96 5.19 -13.04
N GLN A 116 17.10 4.52 -13.27
CA GLN A 116 17.83 4.61 -14.53
C GLN A 116 17.03 4.10 -15.73
N TYR A 117 16.04 3.26 -15.50
CA TYR A 117 15.22 2.72 -16.58
C TYR A 117 14.13 3.69 -17.06
N GLY A 118 13.68 4.60 -16.19
CA GLY A 118 12.59 5.55 -16.53
C GLY A 118 11.40 4.83 -17.12
N GLN A 119 11.08 5.13 -18.39
CA GLN A 119 10.03 4.47 -19.16
C GLN A 119 10.55 3.51 -20.25
N LEU A 120 11.82 3.09 -20.17
CA LEU A 120 12.43 2.17 -21.14
C LEU A 120 11.93 0.73 -20.98
N LEU A 121 11.48 0.39 -19.77
CA LEU A 121 10.95 -0.94 -19.44
C LEU A 121 9.53 -0.79 -18.86
N GLU A 122 8.73 -1.81 -19.03
CA GLU A 122 7.44 -1.91 -18.35
C GLU A 122 7.64 -1.95 -16.82
N PRO A 123 6.78 -1.30 -16.03
CA PRO A 123 6.91 -1.25 -14.56
C PRO A 123 7.08 -2.62 -13.92
N ALA A 124 6.35 -3.63 -14.40
CA ALA A 124 6.45 -5.00 -13.91
C ALA A 124 7.84 -5.62 -14.14
N ASP A 125 8.51 -5.25 -15.24
CA ASP A 125 9.86 -5.74 -15.55
C ASP A 125 10.91 -5.02 -14.70
N VAL A 126 10.76 -3.70 -14.49
CA VAL A 126 11.63 -2.94 -13.57
C VAL A 126 11.61 -3.57 -12.19
N VAL A 127 10.42 -3.81 -11.64
CA VAL A 127 10.25 -4.43 -10.31
C VAL A 127 10.82 -5.85 -10.29
N ARG A 128 10.52 -6.66 -11.31
CA ARG A 128 11.03 -8.04 -11.41
C ARG A 128 12.56 -8.08 -11.42
N ASN A 129 13.18 -7.17 -12.14
CA ASN A 129 14.64 -7.08 -12.22
C ASN A 129 15.25 -6.59 -10.91
N ALA A 130 14.60 -5.63 -10.22
CA ALA A 130 15.09 -5.06 -8.98
C ALA A 130 14.94 -6.02 -7.78
N CYS A 131 13.80 -6.66 -7.63
CA CYS A 131 13.48 -7.43 -6.41
C CYS A 131 12.77 -8.78 -6.64
N GLY A 132 12.59 -9.20 -7.89
CA GLY A 132 11.93 -10.48 -8.22
C GLY A 132 10.43 -10.34 -8.45
N THR A 133 9.77 -11.47 -8.64
CA THR A 133 8.31 -11.53 -8.78
C THR A 133 7.63 -11.04 -7.50
N LEU A 134 6.46 -10.41 -7.65
CA LEU A 134 5.67 -9.97 -6.49
C LEU A 134 5.38 -11.14 -5.55
N ASP A 135 5.81 -10.98 -4.30
CA ASP A 135 5.56 -11.89 -3.20
C ASP A 135 4.99 -11.10 -2.01
N PRO A 136 3.66 -11.09 -1.82
CA PRO A 136 3.02 -10.39 -0.71
C PRO A 136 3.49 -10.86 0.67
N GLN A 137 4.01 -12.10 0.79
CA GLN A 137 4.49 -12.63 2.04
C GLN A 137 5.66 -11.81 2.60
N VAL A 138 6.51 -11.27 1.72
CA VAL A 138 7.62 -10.40 2.14
C VAL A 138 7.13 -9.15 2.88
N TYR A 139 6.02 -8.57 2.44
CA TYR A 139 5.41 -7.42 3.12
C TYR A 139 4.78 -7.82 4.45
N LEU A 140 4.09 -8.96 4.50
CA LEU A 140 3.53 -9.48 5.75
C LEU A 140 4.61 -9.80 6.77
N ASP A 141 5.71 -10.43 6.35
CA ASP A 141 6.86 -10.73 7.22
C ASP A 141 7.51 -9.43 7.75
N TYR A 142 7.65 -8.42 6.89
CA TYR A 142 8.17 -7.11 7.27
C TYR A 142 7.28 -6.46 8.35
N LEU A 143 5.97 -6.39 8.13
CA LEU A 143 5.03 -5.82 9.10
C LEU A 143 5.05 -6.61 10.41
N THR A 144 5.01 -7.94 10.33
CA THR A 144 5.04 -8.81 11.50
C THR A 144 6.28 -8.55 12.34
N ARG A 145 7.46 -8.57 11.72
CA ARG A 145 8.74 -8.28 12.41
C ARG A 145 8.71 -6.92 13.10
N LYS A 146 8.38 -5.87 12.32
CA LYS A 146 8.40 -4.49 12.80
C LYS A 146 7.45 -4.27 13.98
N TYR A 147 6.22 -4.73 13.85
CA TYR A 147 5.19 -4.46 14.87
C TYR A 147 5.30 -5.41 16.09
N THR A 148 5.83 -6.62 15.90
CA THR A 148 6.20 -7.48 17.02
C THR A 148 7.27 -6.81 17.89
N GLU A 149 8.32 -6.26 17.30
CA GLU A 149 9.34 -5.49 18.03
C GLU A 149 8.76 -4.23 18.69
N LEU A 150 7.98 -3.45 17.93
CA LEU A 150 7.46 -2.15 18.37
C LEU A 150 6.50 -2.28 19.56
N TYR A 151 5.66 -3.31 19.57
CA TYR A 151 4.66 -3.55 20.61
C TYR A 151 5.08 -4.59 21.64
N ALA A 152 6.28 -5.14 21.53
CA ALA A 152 6.82 -6.20 22.42
C ALA A 152 5.87 -7.41 22.56
N LEU A 153 5.35 -7.90 21.41
CA LEU A 153 4.43 -9.03 21.32
C LEU A 153 5.16 -10.38 21.34
#